data_46ce7352364c146718cc8afa711616c6
#
_entry.id   46ce7352364c146718cc8afa711616c6
#
_cell.length_a   1.000
_cell.length_b   1.000
_cell.length_c   1.000
_cell.angle_alpha   90.00
_cell.angle_beta   90.00
_cell.angle_gamma   90.00
#
_symmetry.space_group_name_H-M   'P 1'
#
loop_
_entity.id
_entity.type
_entity.pdbx_description
1 polymer ?
#
loop_
_entity_poly.entity_id
_entity_poly.type
_entity_poly.pdbx_seq_one_letter_code
_entity_poly.pdbx_strand_id
1 'polypeptide(L)'
;MKVIVDDKIPYLIRPLRAVTEVVALPAADITPAAVRDADALIIRTRTRCDEALLAGSSVRFIATATIGFDHIDTAWCEAHGISWTNCPGCNASSVCQYVECALRLLEREGVLTLGGSRIGIVGVGHVGSRVKAMAERLGMTALCYDPPKGMWDDVSHADVVTFHVPLTKDGPYPTFHLADGRFFASLSRRPVFINTSRGPVMDTAAVVSALHEGQIRQAVIDVWEHEPVPDAELLALARLTTPHIAGYSADGKARASQMALDALCAFFHLPSVQAETPPSAPAPYDIDADSRRLTASPDSFEYQRGHYPIRRE
;
A
#
# COMPACT_ATOMS: atom_id res chain seq x y z
N MET A 1 -7.51 -28.08 -14.82
CA MET A 1 -7.85 -26.81 -14.19
C MET A 1 -7.05 -25.72 -14.89
N LYS A 2 -7.68 -24.64 -15.30
CA LYS A 2 -7.09 -23.52 -16.03
C LYS A 2 -7.10 -22.27 -15.15
N VAL A 3 -5.94 -21.66 -14.97
CA VAL A 3 -5.77 -20.43 -14.18
C VAL A 3 -5.29 -19.29 -15.08
N ILE A 4 -5.99 -18.16 -15.10
CA ILE A 4 -5.50 -16.94 -15.75
C ILE A 4 -4.75 -16.10 -14.73
N VAL A 5 -3.57 -15.65 -15.10
CA VAL A 5 -2.67 -14.89 -14.25
C VAL A 5 -2.27 -13.58 -14.93
N ASP A 6 -2.34 -12.46 -14.24
CA ASP A 6 -1.74 -11.19 -14.70
C ASP A 6 -0.23 -11.38 -14.85
N ASP A 7 0.30 -11.18 -16.06
CA ASP A 7 1.69 -11.46 -16.46
C ASP A 7 2.74 -10.63 -15.69
N LYS A 8 2.30 -9.57 -15.01
CA LYS A 8 3.15 -8.70 -14.19
C LYS A 8 3.22 -9.11 -12.71
N ILE A 9 2.60 -10.25 -12.32
CA ILE A 9 2.79 -10.80 -10.98
C ILE A 9 4.11 -11.58 -10.98
N PRO A 10 5.13 -11.12 -10.27
CA PRO A 10 6.43 -11.79 -10.26
C PRO A 10 6.40 -13.06 -9.39
N TYR A 11 7.36 -13.94 -9.59
CA TYR A 11 7.67 -15.09 -8.71
C TYR A 11 6.60 -16.19 -8.63
N LEU A 12 5.49 -16.11 -9.41
CA LEU A 12 4.32 -16.98 -9.25
C LEU A 12 4.10 -17.93 -10.43
N ILE A 13 4.30 -17.47 -11.67
CA ILE A 13 3.86 -18.20 -12.88
C ILE A 13 4.56 -19.54 -13.02
N ARG A 14 5.88 -19.58 -12.85
CA ARG A 14 6.67 -20.82 -13.01
C ARG A 14 6.32 -21.88 -11.97
N PRO A 15 6.25 -21.57 -10.65
CA PRO A 15 5.79 -22.54 -9.66
C PRO A 15 4.37 -23.04 -9.92
N LEU A 16 3.46 -22.17 -10.32
CA LEU A 16 2.06 -22.53 -10.54
C LEU A 16 1.90 -23.51 -11.73
N ARG A 17 2.71 -23.36 -12.77
CA ARG A 17 2.73 -24.28 -13.92
C ARG A 17 3.09 -25.72 -13.58
N ALA A 18 3.69 -25.96 -12.42
CA ALA A 18 4.01 -27.31 -11.97
C ALA A 18 2.76 -28.09 -11.52
N VAL A 19 1.66 -27.40 -11.18
CA VAL A 19 0.48 -28.02 -10.57
C VAL A 19 -0.82 -27.76 -11.35
N THR A 20 -0.80 -26.86 -12.35
CA THR A 20 -2.01 -26.52 -13.15
C THR A 20 -1.64 -25.92 -14.51
N GLU A 21 -2.62 -25.84 -15.41
CA GLU A 21 -2.53 -25.07 -16.64
C GLU A 21 -2.59 -23.58 -16.34
N VAL A 22 -1.58 -22.82 -16.80
CA VAL A 22 -1.47 -21.37 -16.54
C VAL A 22 -1.43 -20.59 -17.85
N VAL A 23 -2.37 -19.69 -18.01
CA VAL A 23 -2.42 -18.70 -19.09
C VAL A 23 -2.06 -17.32 -18.50
N ALA A 24 -0.86 -16.84 -18.83
CA ALA A 24 -0.41 -15.52 -18.38
C ALA A 24 -0.79 -14.47 -19.42
N LEU A 25 -1.49 -13.42 -18.99
CA LEU A 25 -2.00 -12.35 -19.86
C LEU A 25 -1.68 -10.97 -19.27
N PRO A 26 -1.40 -9.96 -20.11
CA PRO A 26 -1.49 -8.58 -19.68
C PRO A 26 -2.87 -8.26 -19.10
N ALA A 27 -2.96 -7.40 -18.10
CA ALA A 27 -4.24 -7.06 -17.45
C ALA A 27 -5.30 -6.59 -18.45
N ALA A 28 -4.90 -5.89 -19.52
CA ALA A 28 -5.83 -5.43 -20.58
C ALA A 28 -6.43 -6.57 -21.41
N ASP A 29 -5.77 -7.73 -21.46
CA ASP A 29 -6.19 -8.90 -22.22
C ASP A 29 -6.99 -9.90 -21.38
N ILE A 30 -7.15 -9.63 -20.08
CA ILE A 30 -8.06 -10.39 -19.19
C ILE A 30 -9.48 -9.91 -19.46
N THR A 31 -10.10 -10.46 -20.48
CA THR A 31 -11.43 -10.08 -21.00
C THR A 31 -12.46 -11.15 -20.70
N PRO A 32 -13.79 -10.87 -20.84
CA PRO A 32 -14.84 -11.87 -20.65
C PRO A 32 -14.66 -13.12 -21.52
N ALA A 33 -14.14 -12.96 -22.73
CA ALA A 33 -13.83 -14.10 -23.60
C ALA A 33 -12.66 -14.96 -23.07
N ALA A 34 -11.63 -14.29 -22.53
CA ALA A 34 -10.45 -14.98 -21.98
C ALA A 34 -10.78 -15.78 -20.70
N VAL A 35 -11.68 -15.25 -19.85
CA VAL A 35 -12.01 -15.88 -18.55
C VAL A 35 -13.12 -16.93 -18.64
N ARG A 36 -13.77 -17.07 -19.79
CA ARG A 36 -14.97 -17.90 -19.96
C ARG A 36 -14.81 -19.34 -19.44
N ASP A 37 -13.71 -19.97 -19.75
CA ASP A 37 -13.39 -21.38 -19.41
C ASP A 37 -12.30 -21.50 -18.35
N ALA A 38 -11.97 -20.40 -17.65
CA ALA A 38 -11.02 -20.40 -16.55
C ALA A 38 -11.68 -20.85 -15.24
N ASP A 39 -10.98 -21.65 -14.45
CA ASP A 39 -11.41 -22.06 -13.11
C ASP A 39 -11.07 -21.00 -12.05
N ALA A 40 -9.96 -20.27 -12.24
CA ALA A 40 -9.49 -19.25 -11.30
C ALA A 40 -8.76 -18.09 -11.99
N LEU A 41 -8.72 -16.95 -11.28
CA LEU A 41 -7.94 -15.78 -11.65
C LEU A 41 -6.93 -15.44 -10.56
N ILE A 42 -5.70 -15.08 -10.95
CA ILE A 42 -4.74 -14.41 -10.06
C ILE A 42 -4.39 -13.06 -10.69
N ILE A 43 -4.82 -11.98 -10.05
CA ILE A 43 -4.85 -10.64 -10.63
C ILE A 43 -4.13 -9.61 -9.77
N ARG A 44 -4.07 -8.39 -10.29
CA ARG A 44 -3.68 -7.16 -9.56
C ARG A 44 -4.77 -6.10 -9.75
N THR A 45 -4.54 -4.92 -9.17
CA THR A 45 -5.47 -3.78 -9.19
C THR A 45 -5.89 -3.26 -10.57
N ARG A 46 -5.23 -3.69 -11.64
CA ARG A 46 -5.53 -3.27 -13.01
C ARG A 46 -6.68 -4.06 -13.67
N THR A 47 -7.04 -5.20 -13.11
CA THR A 47 -8.15 -6.03 -13.59
C THR A 47 -9.34 -5.84 -12.67
N ARG A 48 -10.41 -5.23 -13.20
CA ARG A 48 -11.67 -5.11 -12.46
C ARG A 48 -12.44 -6.42 -12.56
N CYS A 49 -12.77 -7.00 -11.42
CA CYS A 49 -13.58 -8.22 -11.30
C CYS A 49 -15.00 -7.85 -10.85
N ASP A 50 -15.89 -7.75 -11.80
CA ASP A 50 -17.31 -7.44 -11.61
C ASP A 50 -18.16 -8.29 -12.55
N GLU A 51 -19.47 -8.03 -12.59
CA GLU A 51 -20.40 -8.69 -13.49
C GLU A 51 -19.94 -8.65 -14.95
N ALA A 52 -19.42 -7.49 -15.41
CA ALA A 52 -19.03 -7.31 -16.80
C ALA A 52 -17.91 -8.28 -17.22
N LEU A 53 -16.98 -8.60 -16.32
CA LEU A 53 -15.91 -9.56 -16.58
C LEU A 53 -16.33 -11.01 -16.35
N LEU A 54 -17.10 -11.27 -15.29
CA LEU A 54 -17.27 -12.61 -14.72
C LEU A 54 -18.56 -13.31 -15.14
N ALA A 55 -19.56 -12.58 -15.65
CA ALA A 55 -20.84 -13.17 -16.03
C ALA A 55 -20.67 -14.25 -17.11
N GLY A 56 -21.20 -15.44 -16.84
CA GLY A 56 -21.10 -16.60 -17.76
C GLY A 56 -19.72 -17.24 -17.84
N SER A 57 -18.79 -16.90 -16.95
CA SER A 57 -17.50 -17.58 -16.81
C SER A 57 -17.60 -18.82 -15.92
N SER A 58 -16.60 -19.69 -16.00
CA SER A 58 -16.43 -20.85 -15.10
C SER A 58 -15.62 -20.53 -13.86
N VAL A 59 -15.28 -19.26 -13.60
CA VAL A 59 -14.43 -18.83 -12.49
C VAL A 59 -15.11 -19.12 -11.15
N ARG A 60 -14.40 -19.80 -10.27
CA ARG A 60 -14.83 -20.14 -8.91
C ARG A 60 -13.96 -19.50 -7.83
N PHE A 61 -12.77 -19.01 -8.21
CA PHE A 61 -11.82 -18.45 -7.26
C PHE A 61 -11.05 -17.27 -7.86
N ILE A 62 -10.86 -16.21 -7.07
CA ILE A 62 -10.07 -15.05 -7.43
C ILE A 62 -9.08 -14.75 -6.31
N ALA A 63 -7.79 -14.68 -6.62
CA ALA A 63 -6.78 -14.12 -5.73
C ALA A 63 -6.25 -12.80 -6.31
N THR A 64 -6.26 -11.72 -5.52
CA THR A 64 -5.50 -10.54 -5.90
C THR A 64 -4.16 -10.50 -5.16
N ALA A 65 -3.04 -10.49 -5.91
CA ALA A 65 -1.69 -10.40 -5.36
C ALA A 65 -1.38 -8.98 -4.84
N THR A 66 -2.37 -8.36 -4.18
CA THR A 66 -2.34 -7.01 -3.62
C THR A 66 -3.07 -6.97 -2.27
N ILE A 67 -2.87 -5.90 -1.50
CA ILE A 67 -3.59 -5.68 -0.24
C ILE A 67 -4.98 -5.09 -0.52
N GLY A 68 -5.04 -4.02 -1.32
CA GLY A 68 -6.30 -3.41 -1.73
C GLY A 68 -7.07 -4.33 -2.66
N PHE A 69 -8.39 -4.35 -2.53
CA PHE A 69 -9.31 -5.17 -3.32
C PHE A 69 -10.48 -4.35 -3.89
N ASP A 70 -10.34 -3.03 -3.96
CA ASP A 70 -11.36 -2.10 -4.48
C ASP A 70 -11.76 -2.39 -5.94
N HIS A 71 -10.96 -3.17 -6.66
CA HIS A 71 -11.19 -3.64 -8.03
C HIS A 71 -12.00 -4.94 -8.11
N ILE A 72 -12.38 -5.54 -6.97
CA ILE A 72 -13.22 -6.74 -6.88
C ILE A 72 -14.59 -6.33 -6.35
N ASP A 73 -15.65 -6.60 -7.12
CA ASP A 73 -17.01 -6.53 -6.62
C ASP A 73 -17.31 -7.74 -5.74
N THR A 74 -17.01 -7.59 -4.46
CA THR A 74 -17.11 -8.67 -3.49
C THR A 74 -18.55 -9.14 -3.29
N ALA A 75 -19.52 -8.21 -3.34
CA ALA A 75 -20.93 -8.54 -3.19
C ALA A 75 -21.44 -9.36 -4.38
N TRP A 76 -21.04 -8.99 -5.59
CA TRP A 76 -21.38 -9.76 -6.79
C TRP A 76 -20.73 -11.15 -6.76
N CYS A 77 -19.45 -11.24 -6.41
CA CYS A 77 -18.75 -12.52 -6.28
C CYS A 77 -19.43 -13.46 -5.28
N GLU A 78 -19.76 -12.96 -4.08
CA GLU A 78 -20.46 -13.74 -3.05
C GLU A 78 -21.82 -14.22 -3.51
N ALA A 79 -22.61 -13.37 -4.18
CA ALA A 79 -23.92 -13.72 -4.71
C ALA A 79 -23.86 -14.81 -5.80
N HIS A 80 -22.72 -14.95 -6.50
CA HIS A 80 -22.52 -15.93 -7.56
C HIS A 80 -21.62 -17.12 -7.16
N GLY A 81 -21.31 -17.27 -5.86
CA GLY A 81 -20.53 -18.39 -5.35
C GLY A 81 -19.05 -18.36 -5.74
N ILE A 82 -18.52 -17.19 -6.12
CA ILE A 82 -17.10 -17.00 -6.43
C ILE A 82 -16.38 -16.63 -5.13
N SER A 83 -15.48 -17.48 -4.68
CA SER A 83 -14.59 -17.19 -3.56
C SER A 83 -13.50 -16.23 -3.98
N TRP A 84 -13.13 -15.30 -3.11
CA TRP A 84 -12.02 -14.39 -3.41
C TRP A 84 -11.13 -14.19 -2.18
N THR A 85 -9.88 -13.80 -2.43
CA THR A 85 -8.91 -13.43 -1.39
C THR A 85 -7.97 -12.33 -1.85
N ASN A 86 -7.41 -11.61 -0.87
CA ASN A 86 -6.31 -10.66 -1.08
C ASN A 86 -5.07 -11.09 -0.27
N CYS A 87 -4.03 -10.27 -0.26
CA CYS A 87 -2.76 -10.55 0.42
C CYS A 87 -2.51 -9.56 1.58
N PRO A 88 -3.26 -9.64 2.70
CA PRO A 88 -3.14 -8.66 3.78
C PRO A 88 -1.77 -8.71 4.44
N GLY A 89 -1.13 -7.54 4.58
CA GLY A 89 0.17 -7.41 5.24
C GLY A 89 1.39 -7.88 4.44
N CYS A 90 1.24 -8.33 3.18
CA CYS A 90 2.35 -8.82 2.36
C CYS A 90 3.49 -7.79 2.20
N ASN A 91 3.16 -6.50 2.13
CA ASN A 91 4.12 -5.40 1.97
C ASN A 91 4.31 -4.55 3.24
N ALA A 92 3.79 -4.98 4.39
CA ALA A 92 3.83 -4.16 5.59
C ALA A 92 5.26 -3.83 6.06
N SER A 93 6.22 -4.74 5.86
CA SER A 93 7.63 -4.49 6.14
C SER A 93 8.24 -3.47 5.18
N SER A 94 7.83 -3.50 3.89
CA SER A 94 8.27 -2.50 2.91
C SER A 94 7.85 -1.08 3.32
N VAL A 95 6.58 -0.92 3.74
CA VAL A 95 6.09 0.39 4.20
C VAL A 95 6.80 0.81 5.49
N CYS A 96 7.03 -0.11 6.42
CA CYS A 96 7.78 0.18 7.64
C CYS A 96 9.22 0.64 7.32
N GLN A 97 9.91 -0.04 6.38
CA GLN A 97 11.22 0.37 5.90
C GLN A 97 11.20 1.78 5.29
N TYR A 98 10.18 2.08 4.48
CA TYR A 98 10.00 3.42 3.91
C TYR A 98 9.89 4.49 5.00
N VAL A 99 9.02 4.27 6.00
CA VAL A 99 8.83 5.19 7.13
C VAL A 99 10.14 5.34 7.92
N GLU A 100 10.86 4.24 8.20
CA GLU A 100 12.15 4.31 8.90
C GLU A 100 13.18 5.11 8.10
N CYS A 101 13.28 4.89 6.78
CA CYS A 101 14.20 5.65 5.92
C CYS A 101 13.85 7.14 5.89
N ALA A 102 12.56 7.50 5.83
CA ALA A 102 12.10 8.88 5.90
C ALA A 102 12.48 9.54 7.25
N LEU A 103 12.20 8.87 8.36
CA LEU A 103 12.54 9.37 9.70
C LEU A 103 14.04 9.59 9.87
N ARG A 104 14.86 8.63 9.46
CA ARG A 104 16.33 8.73 9.53
C ARG A 104 16.89 9.82 8.62
N LEU A 105 16.29 10.06 7.46
CA LEU A 105 16.67 11.17 6.58
C LEU A 105 16.38 12.51 7.27
N LEU A 106 15.18 12.70 7.80
CA LEU A 106 14.77 13.91 8.49
C LEU A 106 15.58 14.17 9.76
N GLU A 107 16.02 13.13 10.46
CA GLU A 107 16.96 13.27 11.58
C GLU A 107 18.34 13.76 11.13
N ARG A 108 18.90 13.19 10.05
CA ARG A 108 20.17 13.65 9.48
C ARG A 108 20.12 15.10 9.00
N GLU A 109 18.95 15.58 8.57
CA GLU A 109 18.71 16.96 8.16
C GLU A 109 18.42 17.91 9.34
N GLY A 110 18.41 17.41 10.56
CA GLY A 110 18.12 18.20 11.76
C GLY A 110 16.66 18.65 11.90
N VAL A 111 15.74 18.05 11.13
CA VAL A 111 14.31 18.37 11.19
C VAL A 111 13.68 17.85 12.49
N LEU A 112 14.12 16.68 12.94
CA LEU A 112 13.66 16.06 14.19
C LEU A 112 14.79 15.26 14.86
N THR A 113 14.59 14.92 16.13
CA THR A 113 15.43 13.95 16.86
C THR A 113 14.59 12.75 17.18
N LEU A 114 15.05 11.53 16.84
CA LEU A 114 14.25 10.32 17.03
C LEU A 114 14.19 9.92 18.52
N GLY A 115 15.35 9.78 19.16
CA GLY A 115 15.43 9.39 20.56
C GLY A 115 14.69 10.36 21.48
N GLY A 116 13.72 9.84 22.26
CA GLY A 116 12.90 10.62 23.19
C GLY A 116 11.72 11.35 22.58
N SER A 117 11.56 11.36 21.23
CA SER A 117 10.40 11.96 20.58
C SER A 117 9.17 11.02 20.61
N ARG A 118 8.00 11.56 20.23
CA ARG A 118 6.73 10.84 20.18
C ARG A 118 6.28 10.66 18.75
N ILE A 119 5.84 9.46 18.42
CA ILE A 119 5.21 9.16 17.13
C ILE A 119 3.74 8.76 17.33
N GLY A 120 2.83 9.53 16.75
CA GLY A 120 1.41 9.21 16.66
C GLY A 120 1.16 8.27 15.48
N ILE A 121 0.63 7.08 15.76
CA ILE A 121 0.34 6.04 14.76
C ILE A 121 -1.16 5.93 14.64
N VAL A 122 -1.70 6.41 13.53
CA VAL A 122 -3.12 6.33 13.20
C VAL A 122 -3.38 5.09 12.36
N GLY A 123 -4.02 4.08 12.97
CA GLY A 123 -4.19 2.75 12.43
C GLY A 123 -3.04 1.79 12.80
N VAL A 124 -3.32 0.83 13.67
CA VAL A 124 -2.34 -0.14 14.21
C VAL A 124 -2.61 -1.55 13.66
N GLY A 125 -2.77 -1.62 12.32
CA GLY A 125 -2.90 -2.85 11.55
C GLY A 125 -1.55 -3.53 11.28
N HIS A 126 -1.44 -4.23 10.15
CA HIS A 126 -0.19 -4.90 9.73
C HIS A 126 1.00 -3.95 9.60
N VAL A 127 0.77 -2.73 9.09
CA VAL A 127 1.82 -1.71 8.96
C VAL A 127 2.06 -1.02 10.28
N GLY A 128 1.01 -0.43 10.89
CA GLY A 128 1.17 0.37 12.10
C GLY A 128 1.80 -0.38 13.27
N SER A 129 1.54 -1.69 13.41
CA SER A 129 2.20 -2.52 14.44
C SER A 129 3.71 -2.67 14.20
N ARG A 130 4.15 -2.77 12.94
CA ARG A 130 5.58 -2.80 12.59
C ARG A 130 6.23 -1.43 12.78
N VAL A 131 5.53 -0.36 12.42
CA VAL A 131 5.99 1.02 12.65
C VAL A 131 6.12 1.30 14.15
N LYS A 132 5.18 0.81 14.97
CA LYS A 132 5.29 0.89 16.44
C LYS A 132 6.56 0.23 16.94
N ALA A 133 6.79 -1.03 16.58
CA ALA A 133 7.98 -1.77 17.00
C ALA A 133 9.30 -1.11 16.50
N MET A 134 9.29 -0.57 15.28
CA MET A 134 10.42 0.17 14.72
C MET A 134 10.67 1.47 15.51
N ALA A 135 9.64 2.24 15.80
CA ALA A 135 9.75 3.49 16.57
C ALA A 135 10.30 3.26 17.97
N GLU A 136 9.81 2.23 18.68
CA GLU A 136 10.31 1.84 19.99
C GLU A 136 11.81 1.46 19.94
N ARG A 137 12.25 0.73 18.90
CA ARG A 137 13.66 0.41 18.65
C ARG A 137 14.52 1.65 18.40
N LEU A 138 13.93 2.71 17.84
CA LEU A 138 14.60 4.01 17.63
C LEU A 138 14.57 4.92 18.87
N GLY A 139 14.04 4.45 19.99
CA GLY A 139 13.93 5.21 21.23
C GLY A 139 12.80 6.24 21.24
N MET A 140 11.82 6.10 20.35
CA MET A 140 10.62 6.94 20.29
C MET A 140 9.51 6.35 21.18
N THR A 141 8.61 7.20 21.69
CA THR A 141 7.39 6.78 22.37
C THR A 141 6.24 6.72 21.35
N ALA A 142 5.63 5.54 21.19
CA ALA A 142 4.49 5.37 20.30
C ALA A 142 3.18 5.74 21.00
N LEU A 143 2.38 6.61 20.36
CA LEU A 143 1.00 6.93 20.69
C LEU A 143 0.11 6.27 19.64
N CYS A 144 -0.77 5.37 20.05
CA CYS A 144 -1.55 4.52 19.15
C CYS A 144 -3.02 4.96 19.11
N TYR A 145 -3.50 5.33 17.92
CA TYR A 145 -4.90 5.67 17.68
C TYR A 145 -5.50 4.70 16.65
N ASP A 146 -6.33 3.78 17.11
CA ASP A 146 -7.05 2.78 16.29
C ASP A 146 -8.38 2.44 16.97
N PRO A 147 -9.41 3.32 16.83
CA PRO A 147 -10.70 3.15 17.49
C PRO A 147 -11.35 1.78 17.30
N PRO A 148 -11.33 1.16 16.08
CA PRO A 148 -11.82 -0.21 15.89
C PRO A 148 -11.15 -1.26 16.78
N LYS A 149 -9.92 -0.97 17.28
CA LYS A 149 -9.17 -1.84 18.20
C LYS A 149 -9.16 -1.34 19.65
N GLY A 150 -9.94 -0.32 19.95
CA GLY A 150 -10.01 0.25 21.31
C GLY A 150 -8.76 1.02 21.72
N MET A 151 -7.96 1.53 20.77
CA MET A 151 -6.77 2.35 21.03
C MET A 151 -7.12 3.83 20.84
N TRP A 152 -6.92 4.65 21.88
CA TRP A 152 -7.40 6.03 21.94
C TRP A 152 -6.33 7.02 22.43
N ASP A 153 -5.04 6.77 22.16
CA ASP A 153 -4.00 7.71 22.56
C ASP A 153 -4.18 9.04 21.83
N ASP A 154 -3.90 10.13 22.53
CA ASP A 154 -3.94 11.48 21.94
C ASP A 154 -2.69 11.75 21.10
N VAL A 155 -2.84 11.68 19.79
CA VAL A 155 -1.75 11.92 18.84
C VAL A 155 -1.45 13.40 18.60
N SER A 156 -2.25 14.34 19.16
CA SER A 156 -2.03 15.79 18.98
C SER A 156 -0.72 16.30 19.58
N HIS A 157 -0.16 15.53 20.53
CA HIS A 157 1.11 15.83 21.22
C HIS A 157 2.31 15.06 20.64
N ALA A 158 2.18 14.48 19.46
CA ALA A 158 3.26 13.77 18.76
C ALA A 158 4.23 14.73 18.04
N ASP A 159 5.48 14.32 17.86
CA ASP A 159 6.50 14.99 17.06
C ASP A 159 6.49 14.49 15.60
N VAL A 160 5.90 13.31 15.37
CA VAL A 160 5.60 12.71 14.08
C VAL A 160 4.19 12.14 14.13
N VAL A 161 3.38 12.31 13.09
CA VAL A 161 2.09 11.60 12.93
C VAL A 161 2.09 10.84 11.62
N THR A 162 1.78 9.54 11.66
CA THR A 162 1.81 8.66 10.50
C THR A 162 0.53 7.86 10.36
N PHE A 163 0.00 7.80 9.13
CA PHE A 163 -1.30 7.19 8.82
C PHE A 163 -1.14 5.83 8.13
N HIS A 164 -1.81 4.82 8.69
CA HIS A 164 -1.80 3.42 8.22
C HIS A 164 -3.19 2.79 8.26
N VAL A 165 -4.21 3.57 7.94
CA VAL A 165 -5.62 3.15 7.92
C VAL A 165 -6.06 2.75 6.49
N PRO A 166 -7.07 1.88 6.33
CA PRO A 166 -7.76 1.70 5.06
C PRO A 166 -8.55 2.98 4.72
N LEU A 167 -8.93 3.15 3.45
CA LEU A 167 -9.88 4.19 3.06
C LEU A 167 -11.30 3.66 3.23
N THR A 168 -12.07 4.30 4.11
CA THR A 168 -13.49 4.01 4.33
C THR A 168 -14.28 5.32 4.32
N LYS A 169 -15.46 5.32 3.69
CA LYS A 169 -16.36 6.49 3.66
C LYS A 169 -17.50 6.38 4.66
N ASP A 170 -17.84 5.15 5.02
CA ASP A 170 -18.99 4.80 5.83
C ASP A 170 -18.56 4.04 7.09
N GLY A 171 -19.53 3.78 7.97
CA GLY A 171 -19.33 3.05 9.22
C GLY A 171 -19.03 3.96 10.41
N PRO A 172 -18.77 3.38 11.60
CA PRO A 172 -18.61 4.16 12.83
C PRO A 172 -17.30 4.97 12.89
N TYR A 173 -16.31 4.63 12.08
CA TYR A 173 -14.98 5.28 12.05
C TYR A 173 -14.53 5.48 10.61
N PRO A 174 -15.17 6.40 9.84
CA PRO A 174 -14.76 6.69 8.48
C PRO A 174 -13.37 7.32 8.46
N THR A 175 -12.59 7.01 7.43
CA THR A 175 -11.21 7.50 7.29
C THR A 175 -11.03 8.46 6.11
N PHE A 176 -12.07 8.67 5.30
CA PHE A 176 -12.05 9.67 4.24
C PHE A 176 -11.87 11.06 4.87
N HIS A 177 -10.83 11.80 4.44
CA HIS A 177 -10.43 13.10 4.99
C HIS A 177 -10.26 13.08 6.52
N LEU A 178 -9.77 11.96 7.07
CA LEU A 178 -9.49 11.88 8.52
C LEU A 178 -8.44 12.92 8.95
N ALA A 179 -7.46 13.21 8.09
CA ALA A 179 -6.51 14.30 8.25
C ALA A 179 -7.05 15.56 7.54
N ASP A 180 -8.06 16.20 8.12
CA ASP A 180 -8.69 17.44 7.69
C ASP A 180 -8.11 18.67 8.42
N GLY A 181 -8.65 19.87 8.13
CA GLY A 181 -8.23 21.11 8.79
C GLY A 181 -8.43 21.11 10.31
N ARG A 182 -9.43 20.36 10.84
CA ARG A 182 -9.65 20.25 12.29
C ARG A 182 -8.57 19.38 12.93
N PHE A 183 -8.18 18.30 12.25
CA PHE A 183 -7.08 17.46 12.69
C PHE A 183 -5.78 18.28 12.78
N PHE A 184 -5.40 19.03 11.73
CA PHE A 184 -4.19 19.86 11.76
C PHE A 184 -4.24 20.97 12.80
N ALA A 185 -5.40 21.62 12.99
CA ALA A 185 -5.58 22.64 14.02
C ALA A 185 -5.47 22.08 15.46
N SER A 186 -5.70 20.79 15.67
CA SER A 186 -5.55 20.15 16.97
C SER A 186 -4.09 19.86 17.36
N LEU A 187 -3.16 19.89 16.41
CA LEU A 187 -1.75 19.53 16.64
C LEU A 187 -1.01 20.61 17.42
N SER A 188 -0.38 20.23 18.53
CA SER A 188 0.26 21.19 19.46
C SER A 188 1.79 21.27 19.31
N ARG A 189 2.43 20.34 18.56
CA ARG A 189 3.89 20.21 18.51
C ARG A 189 4.47 20.40 17.11
N ARG A 190 3.69 20.83 16.14
CA ARG A 190 4.12 20.99 14.73
C ARG A 190 4.81 19.71 14.22
N PRO A 191 4.13 18.55 14.19
CA PRO A 191 4.76 17.29 13.84
C PRO A 191 5.23 17.24 12.38
N VAL A 192 6.05 16.23 12.06
CA VAL A 192 6.17 15.71 10.70
C VAL A 192 4.90 14.89 10.40
N PHE A 193 4.26 15.16 9.27
CA PHE A 193 3.08 14.43 8.79
C PHE A 193 3.50 13.39 7.75
N ILE A 194 3.08 12.13 7.91
CA ILE A 194 3.42 11.02 6.99
C ILE A 194 2.15 10.33 6.54
N ASN A 195 1.91 10.26 5.23
CA ASN A 195 0.83 9.45 4.67
C ASN A 195 1.38 8.43 3.65
N THR A 196 1.31 7.15 4.02
CA THR A 196 1.65 5.98 3.20
C THR A 196 0.48 5.01 3.08
N SER A 197 -0.75 5.47 3.37
CA SER A 197 -1.95 4.64 3.38
C SER A 197 -2.77 4.78 2.09
N ARG A 198 -3.63 5.78 2.00
CA ARG A 198 -4.40 6.18 0.81
C ARG A 198 -4.45 7.70 0.71
N GLY A 199 -4.38 8.26 -0.49
CA GLY A 199 -4.44 9.71 -0.71
C GLY A 199 -5.66 10.35 -0.05
N PRO A 200 -6.90 9.90 -0.33
CA PRO A 200 -8.11 10.49 0.24
C PRO A 200 -8.31 10.28 1.76
N VAL A 201 -7.35 9.73 2.48
CA VAL A 201 -7.33 9.76 3.96
C VAL A 201 -6.95 11.15 4.47
N MET A 202 -6.23 11.92 3.67
CA MET A 202 -5.95 13.33 3.92
C MET A 202 -6.78 14.23 2.98
N ASP A 203 -7.12 15.40 3.43
CA ASP A 203 -7.56 16.52 2.61
C ASP A 203 -6.31 17.27 2.13
N THR A 204 -6.03 17.23 0.84
CA THR A 204 -4.83 17.84 0.24
C THR A 204 -4.74 19.33 0.53
N ALA A 205 -5.87 20.07 0.43
CA ALA A 205 -5.88 21.50 0.72
C ALA A 205 -5.58 21.81 2.20
N ALA A 206 -6.06 20.94 3.11
CA ALA A 206 -5.76 21.07 4.53
C ALA A 206 -4.27 20.81 4.84
N VAL A 207 -3.62 19.82 4.17
CA VAL A 207 -2.19 19.60 4.32
C VAL A 207 -1.36 20.79 3.82
N VAL A 208 -1.71 21.35 2.66
CA VAL A 208 -1.07 22.54 2.09
C VAL A 208 -1.20 23.72 3.04
N SER A 209 -2.43 24.01 3.54
CA SER A 209 -2.65 25.08 4.53
C SER A 209 -1.83 24.84 5.81
N ALA A 210 -1.80 23.62 6.33
CA ALA A 210 -1.05 23.27 7.53
C ALA A 210 0.47 23.47 7.38
N LEU A 211 1.02 23.26 6.18
CA LEU A 211 2.41 23.56 5.86
C LEU A 211 2.67 25.06 5.84
N HIS A 212 1.81 25.84 5.15
CA HIS A 212 1.94 27.30 5.09
C HIS A 212 1.79 27.97 6.45
N GLU A 213 0.82 27.54 7.24
CA GLU A 213 0.55 28.08 8.58
C GLU A 213 1.53 27.55 9.64
N GLY A 214 2.37 26.58 9.27
CA GLY A 214 3.32 25.98 10.20
C GLY A 214 2.69 25.13 11.29
N GLN A 215 1.49 24.61 11.08
CA GLN A 215 0.84 23.61 11.96
C GLN A 215 1.58 22.27 11.92
N ILE A 216 2.16 21.92 10.77
CA ILE A 216 3.11 20.83 10.60
C ILE A 216 4.44 21.38 10.12
N ARG A 217 5.56 20.74 10.49
CA ARG A 217 6.90 21.22 10.11
C ARG A 217 7.38 20.69 8.78
N GLN A 218 6.91 19.51 8.40
CA GLN A 218 7.22 18.86 7.13
C GLN A 218 6.18 17.79 6.80
N ALA A 219 6.10 17.40 5.51
CA ALA A 219 5.27 16.31 5.05
C ALA A 219 6.10 15.25 4.27
N VAL A 220 5.69 13.99 4.41
CA VAL A 220 6.16 12.83 3.67
C VAL A 220 4.94 12.16 3.02
N ILE A 221 4.84 12.25 1.71
CA ILE A 221 3.63 11.85 0.97
C ILE A 221 4.00 10.78 -0.07
N ASP A 222 3.49 9.58 0.13
CA ASP A 222 3.61 8.48 -0.85
C ASP A 222 2.35 8.29 -1.67
N VAL A 223 1.20 8.73 -1.15
CA VAL A 223 -0.13 8.52 -1.74
C VAL A 223 -0.85 9.85 -1.95
N TRP A 224 -1.62 9.96 -3.05
CA TRP A 224 -2.18 11.23 -3.51
C TRP A 224 -3.68 11.10 -3.73
N GLU A 225 -4.43 12.18 -3.50
CA GLU A 225 -5.89 12.16 -3.63
C GLU A 225 -6.36 11.87 -5.07
N HIS A 226 -5.60 12.36 -6.05
CA HIS A 226 -5.93 12.29 -7.46
C HIS A 226 -4.88 11.50 -8.27
N GLU A 227 -4.42 10.36 -7.74
CA GLU A 227 -3.51 9.50 -8.50
C GLU A 227 -4.04 9.19 -9.91
N PRO A 228 -3.21 9.27 -10.95
CA PRO A 228 -1.75 9.39 -10.93
C PRO A 228 -1.23 10.85 -11.05
N VAL A 229 -2.05 11.85 -10.83
CA VAL A 229 -1.69 13.27 -10.95
C VAL A 229 -1.49 13.84 -9.54
N PRO A 230 -0.25 13.99 -9.05
CA PRO A 230 0.01 14.60 -7.75
C PRO A 230 -0.37 16.09 -7.76
N ASP A 231 -0.88 16.59 -6.64
CA ASP A 231 -1.10 18.02 -6.47
C ASP A 231 0.23 18.77 -6.53
N ALA A 232 0.31 19.80 -7.38
CA ALA A 232 1.55 20.50 -7.69
C ALA A 232 2.09 21.32 -6.50
N GLU A 233 1.19 21.90 -5.71
CA GLU A 233 1.58 22.72 -4.55
C GLU A 233 2.07 21.81 -3.42
N LEU A 234 1.35 20.74 -3.11
CA LEU A 234 1.78 19.77 -2.11
C LEU A 234 3.10 19.08 -2.51
N LEU A 235 3.28 18.78 -3.82
CA LEU A 235 4.52 18.22 -4.35
C LEU A 235 5.72 19.15 -4.15
N ALA A 236 5.51 20.46 -4.27
CA ALA A 236 6.56 21.46 -4.07
C ALA A 236 6.87 21.73 -2.58
N LEU A 237 5.89 21.62 -1.70
CA LEU A 237 6.01 21.93 -0.27
C LEU A 237 6.52 20.75 0.57
N ALA A 238 6.12 19.52 0.22
CA ALA A 238 6.49 18.34 1.00
C ALA A 238 7.97 17.98 0.82
N ARG A 239 8.62 17.55 1.91
CA ARG A 239 10.05 17.19 1.89
C ARG A 239 10.32 15.89 1.13
N LEU A 240 9.44 14.92 1.25
CA LEU A 240 9.53 13.66 0.54
C LEU A 240 8.20 13.35 -0.15
N THR A 241 8.30 13.06 -1.44
CA THR A 241 7.17 12.79 -2.32
C THR A 241 7.49 11.59 -3.20
N THR A 242 6.65 10.57 -3.20
CA THR A 242 6.89 9.35 -3.98
C THR A 242 5.62 8.86 -4.69
N PRO A 243 5.74 8.11 -5.79
CA PRO A 243 4.61 7.74 -6.63
C PRO A 243 3.94 6.44 -6.15
N HIS A 244 3.48 6.40 -4.89
CA HIS A 244 2.80 5.26 -4.27
C HIS A 244 3.64 3.98 -4.32
N ILE A 245 4.88 4.06 -3.82
CA ILE A 245 5.88 2.99 -3.85
C ILE A 245 6.37 2.55 -2.46
N ALA A 246 5.83 3.11 -1.39
CA ALA A 246 6.23 2.73 -0.02
C ALA A 246 6.12 1.23 0.21
N GLY A 247 5.08 0.59 -0.36
CA GLY A 247 4.88 -0.85 -0.32
C GLY A 247 5.63 -1.67 -1.39
N TYR A 248 6.47 -1.04 -2.23
CA TYR A 248 7.11 -1.73 -3.36
C TYR A 248 8.47 -2.30 -2.97
N SER A 249 8.49 -3.56 -2.55
CA SER A 249 9.72 -4.35 -2.43
C SER A 249 9.58 -5.68 -3.17
N ALA A 250 10.70 -6.28 -3.54
CA ALA A 250 10.73 -7.61 -4.12
C ALA A 250 10.25 -8.67 -3.11
N ASP A 251 10.59 -8.49 -1.84
CA ASP A 251 10.16 -9.36 -0.74
C ASP A 251 8.65 -9.28 -0.52
N GLY A 252 8.07 -8.09 -0.51
CA GLY A 252 6.63 -7.89 -0.40
C GLY A 252 5.86 -8.50 -1.57
N LYS A 253 6.39 -8.36 -2.79
CA LYS A 253 5.82 -8.97 -4.00
C LYS A 253 5.89 -10.51 -3.94
N ALA A 254 7.01 -11.07 -3.47
CA ALA A 254 7.16 -12.53 -3.32
C ALA A 254 6.20 -13.08 -2.25
N ARG A 255 6.02 -12.38 -1.13
CA ARG A 255 5.02 -12.76 -0.12
C ARG A 255 3.59 -12.70 -0.67
N ALA A 256 3.24 -11.68 -1.46
CA ALA A 256 1.94 -11.62 -2.11
C ALA A 256 1.72 -12.80 -3.08
N SER A 257 2.74 -13.12 -3.87
CA SER A 257 2.70 -14.28 -4.77
C SER A 257 2.55 -15.60 -4.00
N GLN A 258 3.30 -15.78 -2.89
CA GLN A 258 3.15 -16.96 -2.04
C GLN A 258 1.74 -17.06 -1.44
N MET A 259 1.21 -15.98 -0.89
CA MET A 259 -0.14 -15.97 -0.31
C MET A 259 -1.21 -16.32 -1.35
N ALA A 260 -1.08 -15.79 -2.58
CA ALA A 260 -2.00 -16.11 -3.67
C ALA A 260 -1.89 -17.59 -4.09
N LEU A 261 -0.67 -18.15 -4.16
CA LEU A 261 -0.43 -19.57 -4.43
C LEU A 261 -1.03 -20.46 -3.35
N ASP A 262 -0.76 -20.16 -2.08
CA ASP A 262 -1.25 -20.93 -0.94
C ASP A 262 -2.78 -20.97 -0.92
N ALA A 263 -3.42 -19.83 -1.13
CA ALA A 263 -4.87 -19.73 -1.16
C ALA A 263 -5.50 -20.50 -2.33
N LEU A 264 -4.92 -20.39 -3.54
CA LEU A 264 -5.38 -21.14 -4.70
C LEU A 264 -5.20 -22.65 -4.49
N CYS A 265 -4.02 -23.10 -4.04
CA CYS A 265 -3.74 -24.50 -3.80
C CYS A 265 -4.65 -25.08 -2.73
N ALA A 266 -4.92 -24.33 -1.66
CA ALA A 266 -5.86 -24.75 -0.61
C ALA A 266 -7.29 -24.89 -1.15
N PHE A 267 -7.77 -23.92 -1.92
CA PHE A 267 -9.13 -23.91 -2.47
C PHE A 267 -9.38 -25.09 -3.43
N PHE A 268 -8.43 -25.39 -4.28
CA PHE A 268 -8.56 -26.49 -5.28
C PHE A 268 -7.92 -27.80 -4.85
N HIS A 269 -7.47 -27.92 -3.60
CA HIS A 269 -6.79 -29.12 -3.08
C HIS A 269 -5.59 -29.56 -3.91
N LEU A 270 -4.80 -28.60 -4.40
CA LEU A 270 -3.57 -28.85 -5.16
C LEU A 270 -2.37 -29.01 -4.23
N PRO A 271 -1.29 -29.65 -4.69
CA PRO A 271 -0.02 -29.64 -3.97
C PRO A 271 0.48 -28.22 -3.73
N SER A 272 1.01 -27.96 -2.52
CA SER A 272 1.62 -26.67 -2.20
C SER A 272 2.86 -26.42 -3.06
N VAL A 273 3.01 -25.19 -3.55
CA VAL A 273 4.15 -24.75 -4.34
C VAL A 273 4.75 -23.48 -3.74
N GLN A 274 6.05 -23.29 -3.91
CA GLN A 274 6.75 -22.13 -3.36
C GLN A 274 7.00 -21.08 -4.44
N ALA A 275 6.71 -19.81 -4.14
CA ALA A 275 7.07 -18.69 -5.00
C ALA A 275 8.60 -18.63 -5.20
N GLU A 276 9.02 -18.12 -6.34
CA GLU A 276 10.45 -17.96 -6.63
C GLU A 276 11.08 -16.91 -5.68
N THR A 277 12.34 -17.14 -5.33
CA THR A 277 13.09 -16.19 -4.49
C THR A 277 13.41 -14.92 -5.27
N PRO A 278 13.14 -13.74 -4.71
CA PRO A 278 13.51 -12.49 -5.35
C PRO A 278 15.04 -12.33 -5.52
N PRO A 279 15.50 -11.69 -6.61
CA PRO A 279 16.90 -11.37 -6.79
C PRO A 279 17.39 -10.35 -5.74
N SER A 280 18.70 -10.26 -5.57
CA SER A 280 19.32 -9.23 -4.73
C SER A 280 19.04 -7.82 -5.27
N ALA A 281 18.94 -6.84 -4.39
CA ALA A 281 18.88 -5.44 -4.80
C ALA A 281 20.25 -4.98 -5.35
N PRO A 282 20.26 -4.14 -6.39
CA PRO A 282 21.51 -3.63 -6.96
C PRO A 282 22.20 -2.61 -6.05
N ALA A 283 21.45 -1.93 -5.16
CA ALA A 283 21.94 -0.90 -4.25
C ALA A 283 21.07 -0.85 -2.98
N PRO A 284 21.57 -0.24 -1.90
CA PRO A 284 20.76 0.14 -0.75
C PRO A 284 19.58 1.05 -1.13
N TYR A 285 18.51 0.99 -0.37
CA TYR A 285 17.33 1.83 -0.60
C TYR A 285 17.62 3.31 -0.34
N ASP A 286 17.32 4.16 -1.31
CA ASP A 286 17.49 5.62 -1.26
C ASP A 286 16.14 6.31 -1.54
N ILE A 287 15.43 6.66 -0.45
CA ILE A 287 14.12 7.33 -0.50
C ILE A 287 14.23 8.76 -1.07
N ASP A 288 15.36 9.43 -0.84
CA ASP A 288 15.58 10.80 -1.34
C ASP A 288 15.77 10.81 -2.86
N ALA A 289 16.43 9.79 -3.42
CA ALA A 289 16.51 9.62 -4.87
C ALA A 289 15.13 9.38 -5.51
N ASP A 290 14.28 8.60 -4.86
CA ASP A 290 12.90 8.37 -5.34
C ASP A 290 12.08 9.66 -5.31
N SER A 291 12.20 10.44 -4.24
CA SER A 291 11.51 11.73 -4.10
C SER A 291 11.97 12.73 -5.19
N ARG A 292 13.27 12.90 -5.38
CA ARG A 292 13.81 13.77 -6.44
C ARG A 292 13.34 13.37 -7.83
N ARG A 293 13.18 12.07 -8.08
CA ARG A 293 12.71 11.56 -9.39
C ARG A 293 11.27 11.97 -9.66
N LEU A 294 10.37 11.86 -8.68
CA LEU A 294 8.98 12.28 -8.83
C LEU A 294 8.87 13.79 -9.00
N THR A 295 9.58 14.56 -8.15
CA THR A 295 9.58 16.03 -8.21
C THR A 295 10.09 16.54 -9.55
N ALA A 296 11.13 15.89 -10.12
CA ALA A 296 11.69 16.28 -11.42
C ALA A 296 10.79 15.92 -12.61
N SER A 297 9.91 14.93 -12.49
CA SER A 297 9.05 14.42 -13.56
C SER A 297 7.70 13.92 -13.04
N PRO A 298 6.81 14.80 -12.54
CA PRO A 298 5.52 14.40 -11.97
C PRO A 298 4.63 13.64 -12.94
N ASP A 299 4.63 14.02 -14.21
CA ASP A 299 3.84 13.39 -15.29
C ASP A 299 4.24 11.93 -15.54
N SER A 300 5.42 11.51 -15.07
CA SER A 300 5.88 10.14 -15.18
C SER A 300 5.50 9.24 -14.00
N PHE A 301 4.55 9.64 -13.16
CA PHE A 301 4.10 8.92 -11.95
C PHE A 301 3.86 7.42 -12.21
N GLU A 302 2.98 7.09 -13.15
CA GLU A 302 2.66 5.70 -13.47
C GLU A 302 3.84 4.95 -14.10
N TYR A 303 4.67 5.63 -14.90
CA TYR A 303 5.87 5.04 -15.46
C TYR A 303 6.87 4.68 -14.37
N GLN A 304 7.15 5.61 -13.44
CA GLN A 304 8.07 5.38 -12.32
C GLN A 304 7.59 4.23 -11.43
N ARG A 305 6.29 4.19 -11.15
CA ARG A 305 5.65 3.13 -10.36
C ARG A 305 5.70 1.77 -11.07
N GLY A 306 5.42 1.75 -12.38
CA GLY A 306 5.43 0.53 -13.21
C GLY A 306 6.84 -0.05 -13.43
N HIS A 307 7.88 0.79 -13.41
CA HIS A 307 9.28 0.43 -13.67
C HIS A 307 10.14 0.59 -12.40
N TYR A 308 9.52 0.49 -11.23
CA TYR A 308 10.22 0.66 -9.96
C TYR A 308 11.35 -0.37 -9.81
N PRO A 309 12.57 0.06 -9.45
CA PRO A 309 13.72 -0.84 -9.35
C PRO A 309 13.55 -1.86 -8.21
N ILE A 310 14.36 -2.91 -8.25
CA ILE A 310 14.36 -3.94 -7.22
C ILE A 310 14.84 -3.33 -5.91
N ARG A 311 13.93 -3.30 -4.92
CA ARG A 311 14.20 -2.93 -3.53
C ARG A 311 14.00 -4.16 -2.65
N ARG A 312 14.94 -4.41 -1.72
CA ARG A 312 14.85 -5.45 -0.69
C ARG A 312 14.54 -4.80 0.66
N GLU A 313 13.92 -5.58 1.55
CA GLU A 313 13.58 -5.14 2.93
C GLU A 313 14.71 -5.35 3.91
#